data_9cd28bff7a302117fce9c7385fe9b5c8
#
_entry.id   9cd28bff7a302117fce9c7385fe9b5c8
#
_cell.length_a   1.000
_cell.length_b   1.000
_cell.length_c   1.000
_cell.angle_alpha   90.00
_cell.angle_beta   90.00
_cell.angle_gamma   90.00
#
_symmetry.space_group_name_H-M   'P 1'
#
loop_
_entity.id
_entity.type
_entity.pdbx_description
1 polymer ?
#
loop_
_entity_poly.entity_id
_entity_poly.type
_entity_poly.pdbx_seq_one_letter_code
_entity_poly.pdbx_strand_id
1 'polypeptide(L)'
;MLLLGGLAMVPAAIIAESRNRFREVMLVGILLLLGSAILLGIGWQKDSLNWFIAGVFLFFMGFNVFEPILPSLVSRLTTPETKGTPTGVYNLFQFGGHFMGALLAGLFYEQHFEWLVGVLLVLEMLFFYATLNFQNPGKTSPSKTDENTALPSINEKGTLSDLKAGSTQ
;
A
#
# COMPACT_ATOMS: atom_id res chain seq x y z
N MET A 1 5.01 19.11 -9.12
CA MET A 1 4.53 18.61 -7.82
C MET A 1 4.35 17.09 -7.82
N LEU A 2 3.72 16.49 -8.83
CA LEU A 2 3.55 15.02 -8.96
C LEU A 2 4.87 14.23 -8.95
N LEU A 3 5.93 14.73 -9.61
CA LEU A 3 7.23 14.07 -9.68
C LEU A 3 7.95 13.99 -8.32
N LEU A 4 7.79 15.00 -7.46
CA LEU A 4 8.39 15.01 -6.12
C LEU A 4 7.66 14.06 -5.15
N GLY A 5 6.33 13.92 -5.31
CA GLY A 5 5.57 12.90 -4.58
C GLY A 5 5.97 11.47 -4.96
N GLY A 6 6.21 11.21 -6.25
CA GLY A 6 6.69 9.91 -6.74
C GLY A 6 8.07 9.52 -6.21
N LEU A 7 8.95 10.49 -5.94
CA LEU A 7 10.26 10.22 -5.33
C LEU A 7 10.17 9.65 -3.91
N ALA A 8 9.15 10.01 -3.15
CA ALA A 8 8.93 9.48 -1.80
C ALA A 8 8.32 8.07 -1.82
N MET A 9 7.57 7.73 -2.89
CA MET A 9 6.89 6.44 -3.08
C MET A 9 7.87 5.27 -3.14
N VAL A 10 8.96 5.42 -3.91
CA VAL A 10 9.95 4.34 -4.16
C VAL A 10 10.65 3.91 -2.87
N PRO A 11 11.29 4.80 -2.09
CA PRO A 11 11.94 4.39 -0.85
C PRO A 11 10.95 3.84 0.19
N ALA A 12 9.73 4.39 0.26
CA ALA A 12 8.70 3.89 1.17
C ALA A 12 8.30 2.45 0.84
N ALA A 13 8.06 2.13 -0.43
CA ALA A 13 7.75 0.78 -0.89
C ALA A 13 8.91 -0.19 -0.62
N ILE A 14 10.14 0.20 -0.93
CA ILE A 14 11.34 -0.63 -0.68
C ILE A 14 11.50 -0.92 0.81
N ILE A 15 11.34 0.07 1.70
CA ILE A 15 11.46 -0.12 3.15
C ILE A 15 10.34 -1.01 3.66
N ALA A 16 9.10 -0.80 3.21
CA ALA A 16 7.96 -1.62 3.62
C ALA A 16 8.16 -3.09 3.24
N GLU A 17 8.57 -3.35 2.00
CA GLU A 17 8.69 -4.70 1.47
C GLU A 17 9.96 -5.42 1.93
N SER A 18 11.14 -4.79 1.81
CA SER A 18 12.41 -5.44 2.12
C SER A 18 12.59 -5.73 3.59
N ARG A 19 12.08 -4.85 4.47
CA ARG A 19 12.19 -4.97 5.92
C ARG A 19 10.92 -5.48 6.59
N ASN A 20 9.87 -5.78 5.82
CA ASN A 20 8.53 -6.17 6.34
C ASN A 20 8.00 -5.19 7.41
N ARG A 21 8.20 -3.89 7.19
CA ARG A 21 7.85 -2.81 8.12
C ARG A 21 6.63 -2.02 7.64
N PHE A 22 5.60 -2.71 7.18
CA PHE A 22 4.38 -2.09 6.66
C PHE A 22 3.73 -1.16 7.67
N ARG A 23 3.65 -1.59 8.95
CA ARG A 23 3.05 -0.79 10.02
C ARG A 23 3.75 0.55 10.20
N GLU A 24 5.07 0.56 10.29
CA GLU A 24 5.82 1.81 10.51
C GLU A 24 5.69 2.77 9.33
N VAL A 25 5.75 2.25 8.12
CA VAL A 25 5.59 3.08 6.91
C VAL A 25 4.17 3.62 6.80
N MET A 26 3.14 2.83 7.13
CA MET A 26 1.76 3.29 7.21
C MET A 26 1.59 4.38 8.26
N LEU A 27 2.18 4.24 9.45
CA LEU A 27 2.13 5.27 10.49
C LEU A 27 2.75 6.59 10.03
N VAL A 28 3.90 6.55 9.34
CA VAL A 28 4.51 7.75 8.75
C VAL A 28 3.57 8.38 7.72
N GLY A 29 2.96 7.59 6.84
CA GLY A 29 1.99 8.07 5.86
C GLY A 29 0.79 8.77 6.52
N ILE A 30 0.22 8.18 7.58
CA ILE A 30 -0.91 8.77 8.33
C ILE A 30 -0.49 10.07 9.01
N LEU A 31 0.70 10.13 9.62
CA LEU A 31 1.19 11.37 10.24
C LEU A 31 1.37 12.50 9.23
N LEU A 32 1.80 12.19 8.00
CA LEU A 32 1.87 13.15 6.91
C LEU A 32 0.47 13.64 6.51
N LEU A 33 -0.52 12.75 6.42
CA LEU A 33 -1.90 13.12 6.11
C LEU A 33 -2.53 13.97 7.23
N LEU A 34 -2.34 13.60 8.51
CA LEU A 34 -2.79 14.41 9.65
C LEU A 34 -2.18 15.80 9.63
N GLY A 35 -0.87 15.91 9.40
CA GLY A 35 -0.20 17.20 9.23
C GLY A 35 -0.79 18.02 8.07
N SER A 36 -1.10 17.35 6.96
CA SER A 36 -1.75 17.95 5.80
C SER A 36 -3.13 18.54 6.16
N ALA A 37 -3.98 17.75 6.81
CA ALA A 37 -5.32 18.20 7.20
C ALA A 37 -5.27 19.43 8.12
N ILE A 38 -4.34 19.45 9.08
CA ILE A 38 -4.11 20.60 9.96
C ILE A 38 -3.67 21.83 9.15
N LEU A 39 -2.70 21.69 8.22
CA LEU A 39 -2.23 22.81 7.41
C LEU A 39 -3.32 23.34 6.47
N LEU A 40 -4.14 22.47 5.89
CA LEU A 40 -5.28 22.87 5.07
C LEU A 40 -6.30 23.66 5.90
N GLY A 41 -6.62 23.20 7.12
CA GLY A 41 -7.50 23.91 8.04
C GLY A 41 -6.96 25.29 8.43
N ILE A 42 -5.66 25.40 8.74
CA ILE A 42 -5.00 26.68 9.04
C ILE A 42 -5.00 27.59 7.82
N GLY A 43 -4.71 27.04 6.63
CA GLY A 43 -4.72 27.79 5.37
C GLY A 43 -6.07 28.40 5.08
N TRP A 44 -7.14 27.65 5.32
CA TRP A 44 -8.50 28.11 5.17
C TRP A 44 -8.85 29.22 6.17
N GLN A 45 -8.59 29.01 7.47
CA GLN A 45 -8.91 29.99 8.51
C GLN A 45 -8.13 31.30 8.36
N LYS A 46 -6.88 31.25 7.89
CA LYS A 46 -6.00 32.43 7.71
C LYS A 46 -6.10 33.06 6.33
N ASP A 47 -6.92 32.53 5.44
CA ASP A 47 -7.01 32.91 4.03
C ASP A 47 -5.60 33.00 3.39
N SER A 48 -4.75 32.03 3.71
CA SER A 48 -3.34 32.04 3.33
C SER A 48 -3.01 30.93 2.35
N LEU A 49 -2.76 31.32 1.11
CA LEU A 49 -2.39 30.41 0.03
C LEU A 49 -1.12 29.59 0.34
N ASN A 50 -0.16 30.16 1.06
CA ASN A 50 1.09 29.46 1.38
C ASN A 50 0.86 28.24 2.28
N TRP A 51 0.03 28.38 3.33
CA TRP A 51 -0.33 27.28 4.21
C TRP A 51 -1.16 26.22 3.46
N PHE A 52 -2.04 26.68 2.58
CA PHE A 52 -2.86 25.79 1.77
C PHE A 52 -1.99 24.95 0.81
N ILE A 53 -1.05 25.58 0.09
CA ILE A 53 -0.11 24.89 -0.81
C ILE A 53 0.77 23.89 -0.02
N ALA A 54 1.26 24.29 1.16
CA ALA A 54 2.03 23.40 2.02
C ALA A 54 1.21 22.16 2.46
N GLY A 55 -0.07 22.37 2.81
CA GLY A 55 -0.99 21.30 3.14
C GLY A 55 -1.21 20.33 1.98
N VAL A 56 -1.48 20.86 0.77
CA VAL A 56 -1.63 20.04 -0.44
C VAL A 56 -0.36 19.25 -0.75
N PHE A 57 0.81 19.87 -0.61
CA PHE A 57 2.08 19.19 -0.83
C PHE A 57 2.26 18.01 0.14
N LEU A 58 1.99 18.24 1.43
CA LEU A 58 2.10 17.21 2.47
C LEU A 58 1.09 16.09 2.26
N PHE A 59 -0.13 16.43 1.78
CA PHE A 59 -1.13 15.45 1.38
C PHE A 59 -0.61 14.50 0.30
N PHE A 60 -0.06 15.05 -0.78
CA PHE A 60 0.49 14.21 -1.85
C PHE A 60 1.65 13.34 -1.38
N MET A 61 2.50 13.84 -0.47
CA MET A 61 3.55 13.01 0.12
C MET A 61 2.98 11.81 0.89
N GLY A 62 2.00 12.04 1.77
CA GLY A 62 1.35 10.98 2.53
C GLY A 62 0.57 10.00 1.64
N PHE A 63 -0.21 10.52 0.70
CA PHE A 63 -1.01 9.73 -0.22
C PHE A 63 -0.15 8.79 -1.08
N ASN A 64 0.93 9.28 -1.65
CA ASN A 64 1.85 8.47 -2.48
C ASN A 64 2.54 7.35 -1.69
N VAL A 65 2.63 7.45 -0.37
CA VAL A 65 3.12 6.34 0.48
C VAL A 65 2.13 5.18 0.47
N PHE A 66 0.82 5.45 0.51
CA PHE A 66 -0.20 4.41 0.57
C PHE A 66 -0.45 3.72 -0.76
N GLU A 67 -0.26 4.42 -1.88
CA GLU A 67 -0.57 3.91 -3.21
C GLU A 67 0.09 2.56 -3.54
N PRO A 68 1.40 2.34 -3.31
CA PRO A 68 2.03 1.05 -3.52
C PRO A 68 1.83 0.07 -2.35
N ILE A 69 1.70 0.59 -1.11
CA ILE A 69 1.72 -0.23 0.10
C ILE A 69 0.42 -1.01 0.26
N LEU A 70 -0.73 -0.37 0.05
CA LEU A 70 -2.02 -1.03 0.26
C LEU A 70 -2.26 -2.19 -0.72
N PRO A 71 -2.03 -2.07 -2.04
CA PRO A 71 -2.16 -3.21 -2.95
C PRO A 71 -1.14 -4.32 -2.66
N SER A 72 0.10 -3.96 -2.30
CA SER A 72 1.12 -4.93 -1.90
C SER A 72 0.69 -5.71 -0.65
N LEU A 73 0.10 -5.03 0.34
CA LEU A 73 -0.42 -5.65 1.55
C LEU A 73 -1.57 -6.62 1.26
N VAL A 74 -2.55 -6.21 0.44
CA VAL A 74 -3.67 -7.06 -0.02
C VAL A 74 -3.11 -8.32 -0.70
N SER A 75 -2.12 -8.14 -1.58
CA SER A 75 -1.48 -9.25 -2.30
C SER A 75 -0.75 -10.24 -1.38
N ARG A 76 -0.20 -9.78 -0.25
CA ARG A 76 0.50 -10.63 0.73
C ARG A 76 -0.43 -11.37 1.68
N LEU A 77 -1.61 -10.82 1.93
CA LEU A 77 -2.62 -11.42 2.80
C LEU A 77 -3.50 -12.45 2.09
N THR A 78 -3.31 -12.64 0.78
CA THR A 78 -4.13 -13.51 -0.06
C THR A 78 -3.29 -14.61 -0.70
N THR A 79 -3.91 -15.78 -0.92
CA THR A 79 -3.30 -16.88 -1.68
C THR A 79 -3.50 -16.68 -3.18
N PRO A 80 -2.67 -17.28 -4.05
CA PRO A 80 -2.82 -17.17 -5.50
C PRO A 80 -4.22 -17.52 -6.00
N GLU A 81 -4.85 -18.54 -5.39
CA GLU A 81 -6.17 -19.04 -5.77
C GLU A 81 -7.31 -18.07 -5.38
N THR A 82 -7.13 -17.31 -4.31
CA THR A 82 -8.18 -16.42 -3.76
C THR A 82 -7.94 -14.95 -4.05
N LYS A 83 -6.84 -14.59 -4.73
CA LYS A 83 -6.37 -13.21 -4.92
C LYS A 83 -7.37 -12.28 -5.62
N GLY A 84 -8.22 -12.81 -6.49
CA GLY A 84 -9.17 -12.03 -7.28
C GLY A 84 -10.20 -11.30 -6.43
N THR A 85 -10.85 -12.01 -5.50
CA THR A 85 -11.93 -11.44 -4.67
C THR A 85 -11.43 -10.32 -3.72
N PRO A 86 -10.38 -10.49 -2.90
CA PRO A 86 -9.88 -9.42 -2.04
C PRO A 86 -9.37 -8.19 -2.81
N THR A 87 -8.75 -8.39 -3.97
CA THR A 87 -8.33 -7.29 -4.83
C THR A 87 -9.52 -6.54 -5.40
N GLY A 88 -10.58 -7.24 -5.81
CA GLY A 88 -11.83 -6.64 -6.27
C GLY A 88 -12.51 -5.82 -5.17
N VAL A 89 -12.59 -6.35 -3.94
CA VAL A 89 -13.13 -5.65 -2.77
C VAL A 89 -12.30 -4.42 -2.43
N TYR A 90 -10.97 -4.53 -2.44
CA TYR A 90 -10.07 -3.39 -2.23
C TYR A 90 -10.33 -2.27 -3.25
N ASN A 91 -10.39 -2.60 -4.53
CA ASN A 91 -10.66 -1.62 -5.60
C ASN A 91 -12.04 -0.99 -5.44
N LEU A 92 -13.07 -1.76 -5.06
CA LEU A 92 -14.41 -1.23 -4.82
C LEU A 92 -14.39 -0.16 -3.71
N PHE A 93 -13.72 -0.42 -2.58
CA PHE A 93 -13.58 0.54 -1.50
C PHE A 93 -12.73 1.74 -1.91
N GLN A 94 -11.66 1.55 -2.67
CA GLN A 94 -10.80 2.63 -3.15
C GLN A 94 -11.57 3.58 -4.07
N PHE A 95 -12.20 3.07 -5.12
CA PHE A 95 -12.96 3.91 -6.06
C PHE A 95 -14.24 4.45 -5.43
N GLY A 96 -14.92 3.67 -4.59
CA GLY A 96 -16.06 4.12 -3.81
C GLY A 96 -15.70 5.28 -2.89
N GLY A 97 -14.54 5.20 -2.22
CA GLY A 97 -14.01 6.29 -1.39
C GLY A 97 -13.70 7.54 -2.18
N HIS A 98 -13.07 7.42 -3.37
CA HIS A 98 -12.83 8.57 -4.25
C HIS A 98 -14.14 9.24 -4.67
N PHE A 99 -15.16 8.45 -5.05
CA PHE A 99 -16.47 8.98 -5.43
C PHE A 99 -17.16 9.69 -4.26
N MET A 100 -17.21 9.05 -3.10
CA MET A 100 -17.82 9.65 -1.90
C MET A 100 -17.09 10.91 -1.46
N GLY A 101 -15.75 10.90 -1.49
CA GLY A 101 -14.94 12.07 -1.16
C GLY A 101 -15.19 13.25 -2.10
N ALA A 102 -15.26 13.00 -3.41
CA ALA A 102 -15.59 14.03 -4.40
C ALA A 102 -17.01 14.58 -4.22
N LEU A 103 -17.98 13.71 -3.92
CA LEU A 103 -19.37 14.10 -3.67
C LEU A 103 -19.46 14.99 -2.41
N LEU A 104 -18.86 14.59 -1.31
CA LEU A 104 -18.84 15.37 -0.07
C LEU A 104 -18.13 16.71 -0.27
N ALA A 105 -16.98 16.71 -0.97
CA ALA A 105 -16.29 17.94 -1.28
C ALA A 105 -17.17 18.90 -2.10
N GLY A 106 -17.85 18.39 -3.15
CA GLY A 106 -18.74 19.21 -3.98
C GLY A 106 -19.92 19.79 -3.21
N LEU A 107 -20.47 19.06 -2.25
CA LEU A 107 -21.64 19.50 -1.47
C LEU A 107 -21.29 20.49 -0.35
N PHE A 108 -20.11 20.36 0.27
CA PHE A 108 -19.79 21.09 1.49
C PHE A 108 -18.65 22.09 1.36
N TYR A 109 -17.92 22.13 0.24
CA TYR A 109 -16.73 22.97 0.08
C TYR A 109 -16.98 24.47 0.31
N GLU A 110 -18.05 25.01 -0.27
CA GLU A 110 -18.30 26.46 -0.23
C GLU A 110 -18.81 26.96 1.13
N GLN A 111 -19.59 26.16 1.84
CA GLN A 111 -20.31 26.62 3.03
C GLN A 111 -19.77 26.05 4.35
N HIS A 112 -19.15 24.88 4.30
CA HIS A 112 -18.78 24.11 5.49
C HIS A 112 -17.45 23.39 5.34
N PHE A 113 -16.42 24.08 4.86
CA PHE A 113 -15.10 23.48 4.67
C PHE A 113 -14.50 22.92 5.97
N GLU A 114 -14.74 23.58 7.10
CA GLU A 114 -14.31 23.10 8.41
C GLU A 114 -14.92 21.74 8.78
N TRP A 115 -16.14 21.46 8.36
CA TRP A 115 -16.76 20.16 8.55
C TRP A 115 -16.05 19.06 7.74
N LEU A 116 -15.65 19.38 6.52
CA LEU A 116 -14.86 18.44 5.70
C LEU A 116 -13.51 18.10 6.36
N VAL A 117 -12.80 19.11 6.85
CA VAL A 117 -11.55 18.92 7.60
C VAL A 117 -11.79 18.11 8.87
N GLY A 118 -12.88 18.39 9.60
CA GLY A 118 -13.27 17.65 10.80
C GLY A 118 -13.54 16.17 10.52
N VAL A 119 -14.32 15.86 9.48
CA VAL A 119 -14.61 14.48 9.05
C VAL A 119 -13.32 13.77 8.63
N LEU A 120 -12.45 14.45 7.87
CA LEU A 120 -11.17 13.91 7.44
C LEU A 120 -10.30 13.54 8.66
N LEU A 121 -10.16 14.44 9.63
CA LEU A 121 -9.39 14.18 10.85
C LEU A 121 -9.94 12.99 11.66
N VAL A 122 -11.26 12.85 11.75
CA VAL A 122 -11.87 11.69 12.43
C VAL A 122 -11.55 10.39 11.70
N LEU A 123 -11.67 10.37 10.37
CA LEU A 123 -11.33 9.18 9.56
C LEU A 123 -9.84 8.83 9.66
N GLU A 124 -8.95 9.82 9.65
CA GLU A 124 -7.52 9.63 9.82
C GLU A 124 -7.17 9.09 11.21
N MET A 125 -7.83 9.58 12.27
CA MET A 125 -7.67 9.06 13.63
C MET A 125 -8.14 7.61 13.76
N LEU A 126 -9.25 7.25 13.12
CA LEU A 126 -9.71 5.86 13.06
C LEU A 126 -8.71 4.98 12.32
N PHE A 127 -8.17 5.47 11.21
CA PHE A 127 -7.16 4.74 10.44
C PHE A 127 -5.84 4.61 11.21
N PHE A 128 -5.44 5.66 11.94
CA PHE A 128 -4.28 5.63 12.83
C PHE A 128 -4.46 4.56 13.91
N TYR A 129 -5.61 4.55 14.60
CA TYR A 129 -5.92 3.56 15.61
C TYR A 129 -5.93 2.13 15.05
N ALA A 130 -6.53 1.91 13.89
CA ALA A 130 -6.52 0.62 13.21
C ALA A 130 -5.08 0.17 12.89
N THR A 131 -4.24 1.09 12.43
CA THR A 131 -2.83 0.79 12.11
C THR A 131 -1.99 0.49 13.35
N LEU A 132 -2.28 1.11 14.50
CA LEU A 132 -1.62 0.77 15.76
C LEU A 132 -1.86 -0.70 16.17
N ASN A 133 -3.05 -1.22 15.90
CA ASN A 133 -3.41 -2.61 16.20
C ASN A 133 -3.01 -3.58 15.08
N PHE A 134 -2.51 -3.07 13.95
CA PHE A 134 -2.11 -3.89 12.81
C PHE A 134 -0.78 -4.59 13.09
N GLN A 135 -0.75 -5.90 12.83
CA GLN A 135 0.47 -6.71 12.89
C GLN A 135 1.03 -6.88 11.48
N ASN A 136 2.34 -6.69 11.34
CA ASN A 136 2.98 -6.90 10.05
C ASN A 136 2.76 -8.35 9.58
N PRO A 137 2.34 -8.56 8.33
CA PRO A 137 2.20 -9.91 7.78
C PRO A 137 3.55 -10.62 7.83
N GLY A 138 3.56 -11.90 8.21
CA GLY A 138 4.76 -12.71 8.17
C GLY A 138 5.40 -12.70 6.78
N LYS A 139 6.71 -12.98 6.69
CA LYS A 139 7.33 -13.22 5.38
C LYS A 139 6.60 -14.41 4.74
N THR A 140 6.04 -14.22 3.56
CA THR A 140 5.49 -15.33 2.77
C THR A 140 6.62 -16.32 2.53
N SER A 141 6.55 -17.48 3.17
CA SER A 141 7.40 -18.61 2.75
C SER A 141 7.03 -18.95 1.30
N PRO A 142 8.00 -19.20 0.43
CA PRO A 142 7.70 -19.66 -0.93
C PRO A 142 6.77 -20.86 -0.82
N SER A 143 5.71 -20.85 -1.60
CA SER A 143 4.71 -21.92 -1.62
C SER A 143 5.43 -23.23 -1.89
N LYS A 144 5.15 -24.26 -1.09
CA LYS A 144 5.64 -25.64 -1.33
C LYS A 144 5.27 -26.20 -2.72
N THR A 145 4.40 -25.50 -3.44
CA THR A 145 4.01 -25.83 -4.81
C THR A 145 5.14 -25.54 -5.80
N ASP A 146 5.99 -24.52 -5.53
CA ASP A 146 7.12 -24.18 -6.40
C ASP A 146 8.27 -25.20 -6.26
N GLU A 147 8.36 -25.85 -5.09
CA GLU A 147 9.37 -26.88 -4.84
C GLU A 147 9.02 -28.22 -5.54
N ASN A 148 7.74 -28.50 -5.71
CA ASN A 148 7.27 -29.71 -6.41
C ASN A 148 7.22 -29.54 -7.94
N THR A 149 7.30 -28.31 -8.46
CA THR A 149 7.36 -28.02 -9.90
C THR A 149 8.82 -27.82 -10.39
N ALA A 150 9.77 -27.74 -9.47
CA ALA A 150 11.17 -27.89 -9.83
C ALA A 150 11.35 -29.34 -10.34
N LEU A 151 11.46 -29.49 -11.66
CA LEU A 151 11.84 -30.75 -12.30
C LEU A 151 13.00 -31.36 -11.50
N PRO A 152 12.92 -32.66 -11.18
CA PRO A 152 14.01 -33.31 -10.48
C PRO A 152 15.27 -33.03 -11.25
N SER A 153 16.25 -32.43 -10.59
CA SER A 153 17.56 -32.19 -11.17
C SER A 153 18.07 -33.51 -11.73
N ILE A 154 18.13 -33.63 -13.06
CA ILE A 154 18.70 -34.79 -13.73
C ILE A 154 20.13 -34.81 -13.24
N ASN A 155 20.39 -35.78 -12.37
CA ASN A 155 21.74 -36.03 -11.87
C ASN A 155 22.51 -36.64 -13.03
N GLU A 156 23.30 -35.82 -13.71
CA GLU A 156 24.12 -36.16 -14.89
C GLU A 156 25.10 -37.33 -14.66
N LYS A 157 25.14 -37.90 -13.46
CA LYS A 157 26.01 -39.04 -13.12
C LYS A 157 25.35 -40.41 -13.29
N GLY A 158 24.02 -40.48 -13.58
CA GLY A 158 23.30 -41.79 -13.70
C GLY A 158 23.24 -42.38 -15.10
N THR A 159 23.51 -41.62 -16.18
CA THR A 159 23.25 -42.05 -17.56
C THR A 159 24.42 -42.69 -18.31
N LEU A 160 25.59 -42.73 -17.73
CA LEU A 160 26.78 -43.36 -18.41
C LEU A 160 27.11 -44.77 -17.93
N SER A 161 26.57 -45.22 -16.78
CA SER A 161 26.78 -46.58 -16.28
C SER A 161 25.76 -47.60 -16.85
N ASP A 162 24.52 -47.14 -17.14
CA ASP A 162 23.47 -48.07 -17.59
C ASP A 162 23.53 -48.37 -19.10
N LEU A 163 24.20 -47.52 -19.89
CA LEU A 163 24.40 -47.79 -21.32
C LEU A 163 25.53 -48.79 -21.61
N LYS A 164 26.42 -49.09 -20.64
CA LYS A 164 27.49 -50.07 -20.81
C LYS A 164 27.11 -51.47 -20.38
N ALA A 165 26.02 -51.67 -19.67
CA ALA A 165 25.58 -52.99 -19.21
C ALA A 165 24.64 -53.73 -20.21
N GLY A 166 24.13 -53.03 -21.24
CA GLY A 166 23.16 -53.58 -22.20
C GLY A 166 23.77 -54.11 -23.54
N SER A 167 25.09 -54.10 -23.70
CA SER A 167 25.71 -54.51 -25.00
C SER A 167 26.55 -55.80 -24.98
N THR A 168 26.31 -56.67 -23.95
CA THR A 168 26.93 -58.02 -23.91
C THR A 168 25.90 -59.03 -23.50
N GLN A 169 24.98 -59.37 -24.42
CA GLN A 169 24.37 -60.73 -24.60
C GLN A 169 23.91 -60.85 -26.04
#